data_a4130daf8e5271142989414dbd0a3a99
#
_entry.id   a4130daf8e5271142989414dbd0a3a99
#
_cell.length_a   1.000
_cell.length_b   1.000
_cell.length_c   1.000
_cell.angle_alpha   90.00
_cell.angle_beta   90.00
_cell.angle_gamma   90.00
#
_symmetry.space_group_name_H-M   'P 1'
#
loop_
_entity.id
_entity.type
_entity.pdbx_description
1 polymer ?
#
loop_
_entity_poly.entity_id
_entity_poly.type
_entity_poly.pdbx_seq_one_letter_code
_entity_poly.pdbx_strand_id
1 'polypeptide(L)' 'MTLEQDIQFALEHDEAIEYKQYENEILADIAIENIEFESVVLTNCKLMNCNCERVSFYQTHLTHCEFA' A
#
# COMPACT_ATOMS: atom_id res chain seq x y z
N MET A 1 -3.17 12.93 -0.39
CA MET A 1 -3.93 11.78 -0.90
C MET A 1 -3.82 10.62 0.08
N THR A 2 -4.84 9.80 0.16
CA THR A 2 -4.82 8.64 1.03
C THR A 2 -4.09 7.47 0.37
N LEU A 3 -3.74 6.47 1.17
CA LEU A 3 -3.13 5.26 0.65
C LEU A 3 -4.01 4.58 -0.41
N GLU A 4 -5.31 4.50 -0.15
CA GLU A 4 -6.23 3.89 -1.11
C GLU A 4 -6.24 4.66 -2.44
N GLN A 5 -6.27 5.98 -2.38
CA GLN A 5 -6.25 6.80 -3.60
C GLN A 5 -4.95 6.61 -4.37
N ASP A 6 -3.83 6.55 -3.66
CA ASP A 6 -2.54 6.36 -4.30
C ASP A 6 -2.41 4.98 -4.92
N ILE A 7 -2.97 3.96 -4.28
CA ILE A 7 -3.00 2.61 -4.85
C ILE A 7 -3.82 2.59 -6.12
N GLN A 8 -4.99 3.21 -6.11
CA GLN A 8 -5.84 3.26 -7.30
C GLN A 8 -5.17 4.02 -8.45
N PHE A 9 -4.51 5.12 -8.13
CA PHE A 9 -3.77 5.86 -9.13
C PHE A 9 -2.64 5.02 -9.74
N ALA A 10 -1.90 4.31 -8.89
CA ALA A 10 -0.81 3.46 -9.36
C ALA A 10 -1.33 2.33 -10.26
N LEU A 11 -2.47 1.75 -9.93
CA LEU A 11 -3.08 0.71 -10.76
C LEU A 11 -3.51 1.24 -12.12
N GLU A 12 -4.09 2.43 -12.15
CA GLU A 12 -4.56 3.03 -13.40
C GLU A 12 -3.43 3.44 -14.32
N HIS A 13 -2.30 3.87 -13.75
CA HIS A 13 -1.19 4.42 -14.52
C HIS A 13 0.01 3.50 -14.61
N ASP A 14 -0.08 2.30 -14.01
CA ASP A 14 1.00 1.32 -13.99
C ASP A 14 2.30 1.93 -13.46
N GLU A 15 2.20 2.65 -12.34
CA GLU A 15 3.32 3.32 -11.71
C GLU A 15 3.58 2.78 -10.30
N ALA A 16 4.83 2.92 -9.86
CA ALA A 16 5.18 2.58 -8.48
C ALA A 16 4.77 3.69 -7.52
N ILE A 17 4.58 3.31 -6.26
CA ILE A 17 4.36 4.27 -5.19
C ILE A 17 5.72 4.52 -4.55
N GLU A 18 6.20 5.77 -4.62
CA GLU A 18 7.55 6.11 -4.20
C GLU A 18 7.58 7.26 -3.20
N TYR A 19 8.45 7.12 -2.19
CA TYR A 19 8.75 8.19 -1.24
C TYR A 19 7.52 8.75 -0.54
N LYS A 20 6.65 7.87 -0.06
CA LYS A 20 5.41 8.25 0.62
C LYS A 20 5.42 7.80 2.07
N GLN A 21 4.64 8.49 2.89
CA GLN A 21 4.40 8.10 4.26
C GLN A 21 2.90 8.06 4.51
N TYR A 22 2.45 6.99 5.14
CA TYR A 22 1.04 6.82 5.47
C TYR A 22 0.92 6.44 6.93
N GLU A 23 -0.04 7.05 7.63
CA GLU A 23 -0.27 6.79 9.04
C GLU A 23 -1.75 6.56 9.30
N ASN A 24 -2.04 5.58 10.14
CA ASN A 24 -3.39 5.34 10.66
C ASN A 24 -4.43 5.12 9.57
N GLU A 25 -4.07 4.41 8.51
CA GLU A 25 -4.99 4.14 7.41
C GLU A 25 -5.50 2.72 7.48
N ILE A 26 -6.76 2.57 7.11
CA ILE A 26 -7.42 1.26 7.10
C ILE A 26 -7.96 1.02 5.71
N LEU A 27 -7.54 -0.08 5.10
CA LEU A 27 -8.04 -0.52 3.80
C LEU A 27 -8.79 -1.83 3.99
N ALA A 28 -9.91 -1.98 3.31
CA ALA A 28 -10.71 -3.18 3.42
C ALA A 28 -11.30 -3.58 2.07
N ASP A 29 -11.30 -4.86 1.80
CA ASP A 29 -12.01 -5.47 0.66
C ASP A 29 -11.57 -4.92 -0.69
N ILE A 30 -10.26 -4.67 -0.85
CA ILE A 30 -9.74 -4.21 -2.13
C ILE A 30 -8.72 -5.20 -2.69
N ALA A 31 -8.59 -5.19 -4.01
CA ALA A 31 -7.58 -5.98 -4.69
C ALA A 31 -6.38 -5.10 -5.02
N ILE A 32 -5.19 -5.57 -4.65
CA ILE A 32 -3.95 -4.86 -4.91
C ILE A 32 -3.09 -5.77 -5.78
N GLU A 33 -2.96 -5.42 -7.06
CA GLU A 33 -2.24 -6.25 -8.02
C GLU A 33 -1.16 -5.46 -8.73
N ASN A 34 0.02 -6.07 -8.87
CA ASN A 34 1.13 -5.50 -9.64
C ASN A 34 1.53 -4.11 -9.13
N ILE A 35 1.64 -3.96 -7.82
CA ILE A 35 2.04 -2.69 -7.23
C ILE A 35 3.41 -2.83 -6.61
N GLU A 36 4.25 -1.82 -6.82
CA GLU A 36 5.56 -1.73 -6.22
C GLU A 36 5.59 -0.54 -5.27
N PHE A 37 5.99 -0.81 -4.02
CA PHE A 37 6.22 0.23 -3.04
C PHE A 37 7.72 0.43 -2.90
N GLU A 38 8.18 1.65 -3.08
CA GLU A 38 9.60 1.98 -3.00
C GLU A 38 9.82 3.14 -2.04
N SER A 39 10.60 2.89 -1.01
CA SER A 39 10.92 3.90 0.02
C SER A 39 9.66 4.49 0.65
N VAL A 40 8.74 3.61 1.03
CA VAL A 40 7.45 3.98 1.62
C VAL A 40 7.46 3.59 3.09
N VAL A 41 6.85 4.42 3.92
CA VAL A 41 6.69 4.14 5.34
C VAL A 41 5.20 4.02 5.65
N LEU A 42 4.83 2.88 6.22
CA LEU A 42 3.46 2.63 6.67
C LEU A 42 3.48 2.46 8.18
N THR A 43 2.78 3.32 8.88
CA THR A 43 2.72 3.28 10.34
C THR A 43 1.28 3.11 10.80
N ASN A 44 1.04 2.08 11.59
CA ASN A 44 -0.26 1.81 12.19
C ASN A 44 -1.37 1.72 11.13
N CYS A 45 -1.06 1.04 10.02
CA CYS A 45 -2.02 0.82 8.94
C CYS A 45 -2.55 -0.61 8.98
N LYS A 46 -3.79 -0.79 8.55
CA LYS A 46 -4.42 -2.10 8.51
C LYS A 46 -4.97 -2.37 7.12
N LEU A 47 -4.65 -3.54 6.60
CA LEU A 47 -5.18 -4.01 5.33
C LEU A 47 -5.98 -5.28 5.62
N MET A 48 -7.30 -5.16 5.60
CA MET A 48 -8.20 -6.23 5.98
C MET A 48 -8.90 -6.81 4.76
N ASN A 49 -8.84 -8.12 4.62
CA ASN A 49 -9.48 -8.81 3.52
C ASN A 49 -9.07 -8.24 2.15
N CYS A 50 -7.79 -7.87 2.03
CA CYS A 50 -7.25 -7.36 0.78
C CYS A 50 -6.56 -8.48 0.03
N ASN A 51 -6.83 -8.59 -1.26
CA ASN A 51 -6.20 -9.58 -2.11
C ASN A 51 -4.96 -8.97 -2.75
N CYS A 52 -3.80 -9.40 -2.29
CA CYS A 52 -2.53 -8.86 -2.78
C CYS A 52 -1.85 -9.86 -3.68
N GLU A 53 -1.62 -9.49 -4.94
CA GLU A 53 -0.90 -10.32 -5.90
C GLU A 53 0.22 -9.52 -6.56
N ARG A 54 1.40 -10.10 -6.60
CA ARG A 54 2.56 -9.48 -7.24
C ARG A 54 2.83 -8.08 -6.69
N VAL A 55 2.78 -7.96 -5.37
CA VAL A 55 3.08 -6.72 -4.67
C VAL A 55 4.51 -6.82 -4.16
N SER A 56 5.31 -5.81 -4.48
CA SER A 56 6.72 -5.76 -4.09
C SER A 56 6.95 -4.62 -3.12
N PHE A 57 7.78 -4.88 -2.11
CA PHE A 57 8.19 -3.86 -1.15
C PHE A 57 9.69 -3.70 -1.24
N TYR A 58 10.13 -2.52 -1.61
CA TYR A 58 11.55 -2.19 -1.70
C TYR A 58 11.86 -1.02 -0.78
N GLN A 59 12.76 -1.22 0.17
CA GLN A 59 13.10 -0.20 1.18
C GLN A 59 11.87 0.38 1.86
N THR A 60 10.89 -0.48 2.13
CA THR A 60 9.63 -0.08 2.73
C THR A 60 9.62 -0.51 4.19
N HIS A 61 9.22 0.39 5.06
CA HIS A 61 9.14 0.13 6.49
C HIS A 61 7.68 0.00 6.92
N LEU A 62 7.39 -1.09 7.59
CA LEU A 62 6.06 -1.37 8.12
C LEU A 62 6.13 -1.41 9.63
N THR A 63 5.48 -0.46 10.29
CA THR A 63 5.48 -0.37 11.74
C THR A 63 4.05 -0.49 12.27
N HIS A 64 3.81 -1.46 13.15
CA HIS A 64 2.49 -1.71 13.71
C HIS A 64 1.41 -1.88 12.64
N CYS A 65 1.72 -2.59 11.57
CA CYS A 65 0.79 -2.83 10.49
C CYS A 65 0.21 -4.23 10.60
N GLU A 66 -1.06 -4.37 10.20
CA GLU A 66 -1.75 -5.65 10.19
C GLU A 66 -2.22 -5.97 8.78
N PHE A 67 -1.98 -7.20 8.37
CA PHE A 67 -2.44 -7.72 7.08
C PHE A 67 -3.31 -8.93 7.39
N ALA A 68 -4.57 -8.81 7.15
CA ALA A 68 -5.51 -9.91 7.48
C ALA A 68 -6.42 -10.27 6.31
#